data_68be13a56a02b3f2c4b7186412b31299
#
_entry.id   68be13a56a02b3f2c4b7186412b31299
#
_cell.length_a   1.000
_cell.length_b   1.000
_cell.length_c   1.000
_cell.angle_alpha   90.00
_cell.angle_beta   90.00
_cell.angle_gamma   90.00
#
_symmetry.space_group_name_H-M   'P 1'
#
loop_
_entity.id
_entity.type
_entity.pdbx_description
1 polymer ?
#
loop_
_entity_poly.entity_id
_entity_poly.type
_entity_poly.pdbx_seq_one_letter_code
_entity_poly.pdbx_strand_id
1 'polypeptide(L)'
;YEFAVEDDTLYLRETCGDKIKYLVPISKKFTVNESVEKLANTNGNAGIVLCDVPEGLEEQLREKFDISVSSNRAWADYLYDAPALLSLSGKKYSKKRNLIHQFLNLYEYRLEEISDANKEDVIAFLEKESADAELSQLAKYENEETIKIIRNYDKFKGLYGYVLYVGD
;
A
#
# COMPACT_ATOMS: atom_id res chain seq x y z
N TYR A 1 -9.77 -4.55 -5.19
CA TYR A 1 -9.04 -5.82 -5.04
C TYR A 1 -10.00 -6.96 -4.73
N GLU A 2 -9.72 -8.13 -5.28
CA GLU A 2 -10.41 -9.39 -4.98
C GLU A 2 -9.36 -10.43 -4.61
N PHE A 3 -9.74 -11.39 -3.80
CA PHE A 3 -8.83 -12.45 -3.42
C PHE A 3 -9.49 -13.83 -3.47
N ALA A 4 -8.67 -14.85 -3.66
CA ALA A 4 -9.03 -16.24 -3.50
C ALA A 4 -7.93 -16.98 -2.75
N VAL A 5 -8.31 -17.97 -1.96
CA VAL A 5 -7.38 -18.89 -1.31
C VAL A 5 -7.70 -20.30 -1.77
N GLU A 6 -6.73 -20.94 -2.43
CA GLU A 6 -6.85 -22.30 -2.92
C GLU A 6 -5.53 -23.04 -2.70
N ASP A 7 -5.57 -24.26 -2.19
CA ASP A 7 -4.39 -25.08 -1.93
C ASP A 7 -3.27 -24.37 -1.14
N ASP A 8 -3.61 -23.67 -0.06
CA ASP A 8 -2.69 -22.87 0.75
C ASP A 8 -1.97 -21.75 -0.05
N THR A 9 -2.58 -21.31 -1.14
CA THR A 9 -2.07 -20.22 -1.98
C THR A 9 -3.07 -19.07 -1.98
N LEU A 10 -2.59 -17.89 -1.68
CA LEU A 10 -3.34 -16.62 -1.80
C LEU A 10 -3.12 -16.03 -3.19
N TYR A 11 -4.19 -15.83 -3.90
CA TYR A 11 -4.25 -15.10 -5.16
C TYR A 11 -4.94 -13.76 -4.93
N LEU A 12 -4.33 -12.70 -5.41
CA LEU A 12 -4.87 -11.35 -5.36
C LEU A 12 -4.98 -10.79 -6.76
N ARG A 13 -6.12 -10.20 -7.09
CA ARG A 13 -6.30 -9.50 -8.35
C ARG A 13 -6.79 -8.07 -8.15
N GLU A 14 -6.34 -7.21 -9.03
CA GLU A 14 -6.79 -5.84 -9.16
C GLU A 14 -7.50 -5.67 -10.49
N THR A 15 -8.66 -5.03 -10.49
CA THR A 15 -9.35 -4.61 -11.71
C THR A 15 -9.24 -3.10 -11.82
N CYS A 16 -8.58 -2.62 -12.88
CA CYS A 16 -8.42 -1.20 -13.17
C CYS A 16 -8.98 -0.91 -14.58
N GLY A 17 -10.21 -0.41 -14.65
CA GLY A 17 -10.96 -0.31 -15.89
C GLY A 17 -11.17 -1.70 -16.49
N ASP A 18 -10.83 -1.88 -17.77
CA ASP A 18 -10.96 -3.16 -18.47
C ASP A 18 -9.76 -4.11 -18.27
N LYS A 19 -8.78 -3.70 -17.46
CA LYS A 19 -7.55 -4.48 -17.23
C LYS A 19 -7.60 -5.21 -15.90
N ILE A 20 -7.34 -6.50 -15.96
CA ILE A 20 -7.14 -7.35 -14.80
C ILE A 20 -5.63 -7.57 -14.62
N LYS A 21 -5.14 -7.30 -13.42
CA LYS A 21 -3.78 -7.57 -12.99
C LYS A 21 -3.80 -8.47 -11.77
N TYR A 22 -2.76 -9.22 -11.60
CA TYR A 22 -2.57 -10.08 -10.44
C TYR A 22 -1.29 -9.70 -9.70
N LEU A 23 -1.32 -9.74 -8.39
CA LEU A 23 -0.09 -9.75 -7.61
C LEU A 23 0.57 -11.13 -7.74
N VAL A 24 1.86 -11.18 -7.44
CA VAL A 24 2.56 -12.48 -7.37
C VAL A 24 1.89 -13.35 -6.32
N PRO A 25 1.44 -14.58 -6.68
CA PRO A 25 0.78 -15.47 -5.72
C PRO A 25 1.67 -15.79 -4.52
N ILE A 26 1.08 -15.87 -3.33
CA ILE A 26 1.77 -16.21 -2.09
C ILE A 26 1.33 -17.60 -1.67
N SER A 27 2.24 -18.57 -1.71
CA SER A 27 1.96 -19.97 -1.39
C SER A 27 2.87 -20.51 -0.29
N LYS A 28 2.29 -21.39 0.55
CA LYS A 28 3.06 -22.22 1.49
C LYS A 28 3.42 -23.59 0.89
N LYS A 29 2.79 -23.96 -0.22
CA LYS A 29 2.85 -25.31 -0.79
C LYS A 29 3.58 -25.35 -2.13
N PHE A 30 3.45 -24.33 -2.92
CA PHE A 30 3.96 -24.27 -4.29
C PHE A 30 5.04 -23.20 -4.45
N THR A 31 5.94 -23.43 -5.40
CA THR A 31 6.84 -22.39 -5.89
C THR A 31 6.06 -21.29 -6.61
N VAL A 32 6.70 -20.13 -6.82
CA VAL A 32 6.08 -19.04 -7.58
C VAL A 32 5.71 -19.50 -8.99
N ASN A 33 6.62 -20.21 -9.67
CA ASN A 33 6.37 -20.71 -11.03
C ASN A 33 5.15 -21.63 -11.11
N GLU A 34 5.00 -22.56 -10.16
CA GLU A 34 3.83 -23.44 -10.09
C GLU A 34 2.53 -22.68 -9.80
N SER A 35 2.61 -21.69 -8.91
CA SER A 35 1.44 -20.85 -8.56
C SER A 35 1.01 -19.97 -9.73
N VAL A 36 1.96 -19.38 -10.46
CA VAL A 36 1.70 -18.59 -11.67
C VAL A 36 1.15 -19.46 -12.80
N GLU A 37 1.65 -20.69 -12.96
CA GLU A 37 1.11 -21.64 -13.96
C GLU A 37 -0.35 -22.00 -13.66
N LYS A 38 -0.69 -22.30 -12.41
CA LYS A 38 -2.08 -22.53 -12.00
C LYS A 38 -2.97 -21.34 -12.32
N LEU A 39 -2.50 -20.13 -11.99
CA LEU A 39 -3.21 -18.90 -12.28
C LEU A 39 -3.43 -18.71 -13.79
N ALA A 40 -2.41 -18.93 -14.62
CA ALA A 40 -2.49 -18.83 -16.07
C ALA A 40 -3.49 -19.84 -16.64
N ASN A 41 -3.46 -21.08 -16.17
CA ASN A 41 -4.37 -22.15 -16.61
C ASN A 41 -5.84 -21.82 -16.27
N THR A 42 -6.10 -21.24 -15.08
CA THR A 42 -7.44 -20.81 -14.67
C THR A 42 -7.99 -19.70 -15.58
N ASN A 43 -7.11 -18.89 -16.16
CA ASN A 43 -7.48 -17.81 -17.10
C ASN A 43 -7.51 -18.28 -18.57
N GLY A 44 -7.55 -19.58 -18.84
CA GLY A 44 -7.75 -20.16 -20.19
C GLY A 44 -6.55 -19.93 -21.10
N ASN A 45 -5.32 -19.85 -20.58
CA ASN A 45 -4.10 -19.51 -21.31
C ASN A 45 -4.12 -18.17 -22.05
N ALA A 46 -5.12 -17.31 -21.82
CA ALA A 46 -5.01 -15.90 -22.12
C ALA A 46 -3.88 -15.33 -21.23
N GLY A 47 -2.95 -14.62 -21.80
CA GLY A 47 -1.84 -14.05 -21.03
C GLY A 47 -2.31 -13.33 -19.78
N ILE A 48 -1.57 -13.44 -18.69
CA ILE A 48 -1.84 -12.73 -17.43
C ILE A 48 -0.86 -11.57 -17.25
N VAL A 49 -1.28 -10.55 -16.54
CA VAL A 49 -0.42 -9.44 -16.14
C VAL A 49 -0.13 -9.57 -14.66
N LEU A 50 1.13 -9.76 -14.31
CA LEU A 50 1.58 -9.65 -12.91
C LEU A 50 2.04 -8.22 -12.64
N CYS A 51 1.67 -7.67 -11.49
CA CYS A 51 2.15 -6.38 -11.00
C CYS A 51 2.91 -6.56 -9.68
N ASP A 52 3.65 -5.52 -9.30
CA ASP A 52 4.45 -5.48 -8.08
C ASP A 52 5.39 -6.69 -7.94
N VAL A 53 6.00 -7.06 -9.07
CA VAL A 53 6.91 -8.20 -9.15
C VAL A 53 8.24 -7.81 -8.48
N PRO A 54 8.69 -8.53 -7.42
CA PRO A 54 9.99 -8.28 -6.80
C PRO A 54 11.14 -8.39 -7.79
N GLU A 55 12.16 -7.54 -7.62
CA GLU A 55 13.38 -7.57 -8.42
C GLU A 55 14.04 -8.96 -8.38
N GLY A 56 14.43 -9.45 -9.54
CA GLY A 56 15.06 -10.77 -9.72
C GLY A 56 14.08 -11.93 -9.88
N LEU A 57 12.78 -11.76 -9.61
CA LEU A 57 11.79 -12.80 -9.81
C LEU A 57 11.48 -13.02 -11.29
N GLU A 58 11.63 -12.00 -12.11
CA GLU A 58 11.45 -12.08 -13.56
C GLU A 58 12.40 -13.09 -14.20
N GLU A 59 13.60 -13.29 -13.68
CA GLU A 59 14.55 -14.28 -14.18
C GLU A 59 14.00 -15.71 -13.97
N GLN A 60 13.45 -16.01 -12.79
CA GLN A 60 12.82 -17.30 -12.52
C GLN A 60 11.58 -17.54 -13.39
N LEU A 61 10.79 -16.50 -13.63
CA LEU A 61 9.61 -16.61 -14.48
C LEU A 61 9.98 -16.88 -15.94
N ARG A 62 11.09 -16.30 -16.45
CA ARG A 62 11.60 -16.54 -17.80
C ARG A 62 12.03 -17.99 -18.06
N GLU A 63 12.38 -18.73 -17.05
CA GLU A 63 12.73 -20.14 -17.20
C GLU A 63 11.55 -21.00 -17.69
N LYS A 64 10.32 -20.55 -17.43
CA LYS A 64 9.11 -21.32 -17.71
C LYS A 64 8.11 -20.62 -18.64
N PHE A 65 8.11 -19.29 -18.66
CA PHE A 65 7.13 -18.49 -19.37
C PHE A 65 7.78 -17.54 -20.37
N ASP A 66 7.10 -17.31 -21.47
CA ASP A 66 7.42 -16.20 -22.39
C ASP A 66 6.83 -14.91 -21.79
N ILE A 67 7.69 -14.03 -21.28
CA ILE A 67 7.28 -12.81 -20.57
C ILE A 67 7.88 -11.55 -21.17
N SER A 68 7.10 -10.50 -21.19
CA SER A 68 7.58 -9.13 -21.36
C SER A 68 7.57 -8.41 -20.01
N VAL A 69 8.61 -7.65 -19.72
CA VAL A 69 8.75 -6.91 -18.45
C VAL A 69 8.78 -5.42 -18.77
N SER A 70 7.99 -4.66 -17.98
CA SER A 70 8.06 -3.20 -17.98
C SER A 70 8.20 -2.70 -16.55
N SER A 71 8.97 -1.65 -16.35
CA SER A 71 9.09 -1.00 -15.06
C SER A 71 8.87 0.50 -15.21
N ASN A 72 8.24 1.10 -14.19
CA ASN A 72 8.05 2.54 -14.14
C ASN A 72 8.54 3.06 -12.78
N ARG A 73 9.62 3.84 -12.81
CA ARG A 73 10.20 4.41 -11.59
C ARG A 73 9.23 5.29 -10.80
N ALA A 74 8.23 5.86 -11.44
CA ALA A 74 7.22 6.67 -10.74
C ALA A 74 6.33 5.84 -9.79
N TRP A 75 6.36 4.51 -9.92
CA TRP A 75 5.61 3.56 -9.08
C TRP A 75 6.49 2.87 -8.03
N ALA A 76 7.77 3.26 -7.95
CA ALA A 76 8.69 2.68 -6.98
C ALA A 76 8.43 3.26 -5.58
N ASP A 77 8.36 2.39 -4.59
CA ASP A 77 8.25 2.76 -3.19
C ASP A 77 9.55 3.36 -2.65
N TYR A 78 9.41 4.17 -1.60
CA TYR A 78 10.54 4.71 -0.88
C TYR A 78 10.98 3.76 0.23
N LEU A 79 12.21 3.27 0.13
CA LEU A 79 12.82 2.48 1.20
C LEU A 79 13.66 3.39 2.10
N TYR A 80 13.35 3.41 3.39
CA TYR A 80 14.05 4.19 4.39
C TYR A 80 14.74 3.30 5.43
N ASP A 81 15.95 3.68 5.80
CA ASP A 81 16.61 3.13 6.98
C ASP A 81 15.94 3.66 8.25
N ALA A 82 15.29 2.79 9.01
CA ALA A 82 14.51 3.18 10.18
C ALA A 82 15.36 3.85 11.28
N PRO A 83 16.55 3.32 11.67
CA PRO A 83 17.45 3.99 12.61
C PRO A 83 17.84 5.40 12.17
N ALA A 84 18.12 5.60 10.87
CA ALA A 84 18.45 6.91 10.32
C ALA A 84 17.28 7.90 10.38
N LEU A 85 16.05 7.43 10.14
CA LEU A 85 14.84 8.25 10.28
C LEU A 85 14.52 8.60 11.73
N LEU A 86 14.69 7.67 12.66
CA LEU A 86 14.46 7.89 14.08
C LEU A 86 15.45 8.92 14.66
N SER A 87 16.73 8.82 14.31
CA SER A 87 17.74 9.73 14.80
C SER A 87 17.77 11.07 14.09
N LEU A 88 17.38 11.10 12.81
CA LEU A 88 17.51 12.23 11.89
C LEU A 88 18.89 12.87 11.93
N SER A 89 19.94 12.09 12.19
CA SER A 89 21.30 12.58 12.36
C SER A 89 21.95 12.94 11.02
N GLY A 90 22.94 13.84 11.07
CA GLY A 90 23.74 14.24 9.92
C GLY A 90 23.11 15.36 9.07
N LYS A 91 23.92 15.85 8.12
CA LYS A 91 23.61 17.02 7.28
C LYS A 91 22.40 16.77 6.35
N LYS A 92 22.24 15.55 5.85
CA LYS A 92 21.14 15.19 4.94
C LYS A 92 19.74 15.37 5.54
N TYR A 93 19.63 15.30 6.86
CA TYR A 93 18.37 15.47 7.57
C TYR A 93 18.16 16.86 8.20
N SER A 94 19.07 17.81 8.00
CA SER A 94 18.99 19.14 8.61
C SER A 94 17.66 19.86 8.30
N LYS A 95 17.19 19.78 7.06
CA LYS A 95 15.90 20.36 6.66
C LYS A 95 14.73 19.73 7.39
N LYS A 96 14.71 18.41 7.55
CA LYS A 96 13.64 17.70 8.28
C LYS A 96 13.64 18.12 9.77
N ARG A 97 14.80 18.15 10.42
CA ARG A 97 14.90 18.63 11.81
C ARG A 97 14.41 20.08 11.96
N ASN A 98 14.79 20.95 11.04
CA ASN A 98 14.35 22.35 11.10
C ASN A 98 12.83 22.48 10.96
N LEU A 99 12.20 21.71 10.05
CA LEU A 99 10.74 21.69 9.91
C LEU A 99 10.06 21.17 11.19
N ILE A 100 10.59 20.11 11.79
CA ILE A 100 10.08 19.60 13.06
C ILE A 100 10.20 20.66 14.16
N HIS A 101 11.35 21.31 14.30
CA HIS A 101 11.54 22.37 15.29
C HIS A 101 10.59 23.56 15.04
N GLN A 102 10.36 23.95 13.80
CA GLN A 102 9.40 25.01 13.48
C GLN A 102 7.99 24.59 13.89
N PHE A 103 7.57 23.37 13.57
CA PHE A 103 6.27 22.83 13.96
C PHE A 103 6.10 22.85 15.47
N LEU A 104 7.06 22.30 16.23
CA LEU A 104 7.03 22.23 17.69
C LEU A 104 7.00 23.61 18.37
N ASN A 105 7.54 24.65 17.71
CA ASN A 105 7.54 26.02 18.24
C ASN A 105 6.29 26.81 17.88
N LEU A 106 5.59 26.43 16.80
CA LEU A 106 4.46 27.20 16.27
C LEU A 106 3.11 26.64 16.67
N TYR A 107 3.04 25.34 16.96
CA TYR A 107 1.77 24.66 17.15
C TYR A 107 1.74 23.88 18.45
N GLU A 108 0.62 24.00 19.15
CA GLU A 108 0.23 23.01 20.15
C GLU A 108 -0.33 21.80 19.41
N TYR A 109 0.04 20.60 19.84
CA TYR A 109 -0.39 19.38 19.19
C TYR A 109 -0.56 18.24 20.18
N ARG A 110 -1.37 17.26 19.82
CA ARG A 110 -1.42 15.98 20.48
C ARG A 110 -1.45 14.87 19.45
N LEU A 111 -0.72 13.79 19.71
CA LEU A 111 -0.67 12.60 18.89
C LEU A 111 -1.39 11.49 19.62
N GLU A 112 -2.42 10.92 19.01
CA GLU A 112 -3.22 9.86 19.59
C GLU A 112 -3.23 8.64 18.66
N GLU A 113 -3.19 7.44 19.25
CA GLU A 113 -3.44 6.21 18.51
C GLU A 113 -4.91 6.15 18.08
N ILE A 114 -5.18 5.68 16.86
CA ILE A 114 -6.54 5.53 16.37
C ILE A 114 -7.25 4.44 17.17
N SER A 115 -8.43 4.75 17.63
CA SER A 115 -9.28 3.90 18.45
C SER A 115 -10.76 4.18 18.19
N ASP A 116 -11.64 3.45 18.83
CA ASP A 116 -13.08 3.74 18.77
C ASP A 116 -13.46 5.13 19.27
N ALA A 117 -12.61 5.75 20.09
CA ALA A 117 -12.88 7.08 20.65
C ALA A 117 -12.64 8.22 19.64
N ASN A 118 -11.78 8.02 18.65
CA ASN A 118 -11.35 9.08 17.72
C ASN A 118 -11.41 8.70 16.23
N LYS A 119 -11.80 7.48 15.88
CA LYS A 119 -11.88 7.04 14.49
C LYS A 119 -12.82 7.88 13.63
N GLU A 120 -13.90 8.42 14.22
CA GLU A 120 -14.85 9.26 13.51
C GLU A 120 -14.24 10.62 13.12
N ASP A 121 -13.30 11.16 13.89
CA ASP A 121 -12.56 12.37 13.53
C ASP A 121 -11.72 12.14 12.28
N VAL A 122 -11.07 10.96 12.20
CA VAL A 122 -10.27 10.56 11.03
C VAL A 122 -11.15 10.38 9.80
N ILE A 123 -12.31 9.74 9.95
CA ILE A 123 -13.28 9.56 8.87
C ILE A 123 -13.77 10.92 8.36
N ALA A 124 -14.18 11.81 9.26
CA ALA A 124 -14.66 13.15 8.91
C ALA A 124 -13.58 13.98 8.18
N PHE A 125 -12.31 13.84 8.61
CA PHE A 125 -11.20 14.49 7.92
C PHE A 125 -11.04 13.96 6.49
N LEU A 126 -11.03 12.64 6.28
CA LEU A 126 -10.87 12.02 4.96
C LEU A 126 -12.06 12.31 4.04
N GLU A 127 -13.29 12.34 4.58
CA GLU A 127 -14.48 12.72 3.82
C GLU A 127 -14.42 14.18 3.36
N LYS A 128 -13.96 15.08 4.23
CA LYS A 128 -13.74 16.48 3.90
C LYS A 128 -12.67 16.65 2.82
N GLU A 129 -11.54 15.98 2.93
CA GLU A 129 -10.49 16.00 1.91
C GLU A 129 -11.01 15.47 0.56
N SER A 130 -11.80 14.40 0.57
CA SER A 130 -12.37 13.80 -0.64
C SER A 130 -13.39 14.72 -1.34
N ALA A 131 -13.98 15.68 -0.62
CA ALA A 131 -14.88 16.67 -1.19
C ALA A 131 -14.14 17.75 -1.99
N ASP A 132 -12.81 17.85 -1.87
CA ASP A 132 -12.02 18.81 -2.65
C ASP A 132 -12.09 18.45 -4.14
N ALA A 133 -12.49 19.44 -4.96
CA ALA A 133 -12.61 19.28 -6.40
C ALA A 133 -11.26 19.09 -7.11
N GLU A 134 -10.18 19.58 -6.51
CA GLU A 134 -8.81 19.46 -7.06
C GLU A 134 -8.16 18.11 -6.75
N LEU A 135 -8.73 17.32 -5.83
CA LEU A 135 -8.20 16.02 -5.49
C LEU A 135 -8.35 15.03 -6.67
N SER A 136 -7.27 14.32 -6.98
CA SER A 136 -7.30 13.32 -8.06
C SER A 136 -8.28 12.18 -7.76
N GLN A 137 -8.78 11.52 -8.81
CA GLN A 137 -9.68 10.37 -8.65
C GLN A 137 -9.00 9.24 -7.88
N LEU A 138 -7.70 9.02 -8.09
CA LEU A 138 -6.93 8.01 -7.35
C LEU A 138 -6.88 8.33 -5.86
N ALA A 139 -6.58 9.58 -5.50
CA ALA A 139 -6.53 9.99 -4.09
C ALA A 139 -7.91 9.90 -3.41
N LYS A 140 -9.00 10.22 -4.13
CA LYS A 140 -10.37 10.00 -3.60
C LYS A 140 -10.64 8.52 -3.34
N TYR A 141 -10.25 7.66 -4.26
CA TYR A 141 -10.37 6.21 -4.09
C TYR A 141 -9.55 5.71 -2.89
N GLU A 142 -8.32 6.17 -2.74
CA GLU A 142 -7.46 5.82 -1.59
C GLU A 142 -8.08 6.26 -0.25
N ASN A 143 -8.68 7.45 -0.20
CA ASN A 143 -9.41 7.92 0.97
C ASN A 143 -10.63 7.04 1.28
N GLU A 144 -11.42 6.66 0.26
CA GLU A 144 -12.56 5.77 0.44
C GLU A 144 -12.16 4.39 0.99
N GLU A 145 -11.08 3.80 0.48
CA GLU A 145 -10.55 2.53 0.98
C GLU A 145 -10.00 2.68 2.41
N THR A 146 -9.31 3.78 2.70
CA THR A 146 -8.83 4.08 4.06
C THR A 146 -10.00 4.21 5.04
N ILE A 147 -11.08 4.89 4.67
CA ILE A 147 -12.30 4.97 5.50
C ILE A 147 -12.88 3.58 5.80
N LYS A 148 -12.92 2.68 4.81
CA LYS A 148 -13.37 1.30 5.03
C LYS A 148 -12.49 0.55 6.04
N ILE A 149 -11.18 0.75 5.97
CA ILE A 149 -10.22 0.18 6.93
C ILE A 149 -10.47 0.75 8.33
N ILE A 150 -10.60 2.07 8.47
CA ILE A 150 -10.85 2.73 9.76
C ILE A 150 -12.18 2.29 10.38
N ARG A 151 -13.24 2.15 9.60
CA ARG A 151 -14.53 1.64 10.10
C ARG A 151 -14.47 0.21 10.64
N ASN A 152 -13.48 -0.58 10.20
CA ASN A 152 -13.28 -1.96 10.60
C ASN A 152 -11.94 -2.15 11.35
N TYR A 153 -11.41 -1.09 11.95
CA TYR A 153 -10.07 -1.06 12.53
C TYR A 153 -9.84 -2.16 13.57
N ASP A 154 -10.86 -2.45 14.36
CA ASP A 154 -10.87 -3.49 15.38
C ASP A 154 -10.70 -4.93 14.82
N LYS A 155 -11.01 -5.14 13.54
CA LYS A 155 -10.89 -6.45 12.88
C LYS A 155 -9.48 -6.76 12.40
N PHE A 156 -8.62 -5.77 12.31
CA PHE A 156 -7.25 -5.91 11.80
C PHE A 156 -6.24 -6.08 12.93
N LYS A 157 -5.61 -7.24 13.01
CA LYS A 157 -4.51 -7.49 13.95
C LYS A 157 -3.21 -6.94 13.36
N GLY A 158 -2.49 -6.13 14.15
CA GLY A 158 -1.20 -5.57 13.72
C GLY A 158 -1.30 -4.34 12.82
N LEU A 159 -2.48 -3.77 12.66
CA LEU A 159 -2.67 -2.46 12.06
C LEU A 159 -2.51 -1.40 13.15
N TYR A 160 -1.65 -0.41 12.88
CA TYR A 160 -1.41 0.73 13.77
C TYR A 160 -1.61 2.01 12.98
N GLY A 161 -2.31 2.95 13.57
CA GLY A 161 -2.53 4.27 12.99
C GLY A 161 -2.54 5.33 14.08
N TYR A 162 -2.17 6.54 13.71
CA TYR A 162 -2.13 7.68 14.62
C TYR A 162 -2.82 8.88 13.96
N VAL A 163 -3.47 9.68 14.78
CA VAL A 163 -4.03 10.98 14.39
C VAL A 163 -3.26 12.09 15.12
N LEU A 164 -2.85 13.08 14.35
CA LEU A 164 -2.21 14.27 14.88
C LEU A 164 -3.21 15.42 14.87
N TYR A 165 -3.60 15.87 16.05
CA TYR A 165 -4.41 17.07 16.22
C TYR A 165 -3.49 18.29 16.37
N VAL A 166 -3.84 19.39 15.72
CA VAL A 166 -3.07 20.62 15.72
C VAL A 166 -3.99 21.79 16.04
N GLY A 167 -3.68 22.51 17.12
CA GLY A 167 -4.55 23.55 17.67
C GLY A 167 -5.72 22.98 18.46
N ASP A 168 -6.72 23.84 18.74
CA ASP A 168 -7.95 23.48 19.47
C ASP A 168 -8.98 22.80 18.58
#